data_ec52942fafb592e03060b32ee7b17dc2
#
_entry.id   ec52942fafb592e03060b32ee7b17dc2
#
_cell.length_a   1.000
_cell.length_b   1.000
_cell.length_c   1.000
_cell.angle_alpha   90.00
_cell.angle_beta   90.00
_cell.angle_gamma   90.00
#
_symmetry.space_group_name_H-M   'P 1'
#
loop_
_entity.id
_entity.type
_entity.pdbx_description
1 polymer ?
#
loop_
_entity_poly.entity_id
_entity_poly.type
_entity_poly.pdbx_seq_one_letter_code
_entity_poly.pdbx_strand_id
1 'polypeptide(L)'
;MDDDLAEVRARLLRLFEVADAEGEPLRWFEELYEIADRNPEEVPWARMEPHPKMVEWIASNPDVQGRALVVGCGLGDDAEWLSSVGFDVTAFDISRSSIEWCRERFPDSSVEYRVADLLAPPSEWKGCFDIVIEIHILQAIPENIRDQGADNLPTLLSPDGYLLCIGRLFGSLLPDEPSPPWPLSRTWLEGRFDCLRPVGFTRFVDDDSPLVERYVAAWCR
;
A
#
# COMPACT_ATOMS: atom_id res chain seq x y z
N MET A 1 -3.48 17.28 19.91
CA MET A 1 -2.76 16.68 18.76
C MET A 1 -2.13 15.34 19.10
N ASP A 2 -1.23 15.23 20.11
CA ASP A 2 -0.66 13.91 20.49
C ASP A 2 -1.69 12.96 21.12
N ASP A 3 -2.63 13.47 21.90
CA ASP A 3 -3.70 12.66 22.51
C ASP A 3 -4.69 12.13 21.47
N ASP A 4 -5.04 12.92 20.45
CA ASP A 4 -5.96 12.50 19.38
C ASP A 4 -5.34 11.36 18.53
N LEU A 5 -4.06 11.47 18.21
CA LEU A 5 -3.35 10.43 17.44
C LEU A 5 -3.21 9.12 18.24
N ALA A 6 -3.00 9.22 19.56
CA ALA A 6 -2.95 8.06 20.44
C ALA A 6 -4.32 7.36 20.55
N GLU A 7 -5.42 8.13 20.56
CA GLU A 7 -6.78 7.58 20.58
C GLU A 7 -7.14 6.88 19.27
N VAL A 8 -6.78 7.46 18.11
CA VAL A 8 -6.98 6.84 16.80
C VAL A 8 -6.19 5.54 16.68
N ARG A 9 -4.93 5.52 17.12
CA ARG A 9 -4.12 4.28 17.16
C ARG A 9 -4.69 3.22 18.08
N ALA A 10 -5.17 3.59 19.27
CA ALA A 10 -5.79 2.66 20.21
C ALA A 10 -7.09 2.07 19.64
N ARG A 11 -7.87 2.85 18.89
CA ARG A 11 -9.06 2.36 18.18
C ARG A 11 -8.68 1.36 17.08
N LEU A 12 -7.68 1.68 16.27
CA LEU A 12 -7.14 0.76 15.25
C LEU A 12 -6.76 -0.60 15.82
N LEU A 13 -6.00 -0.58 16.93
CA LEU A 13 -5.58 -1.82 17.57
C LEU A 13 -6.79 -2.65 18.00
N ARG A 14 -7.82 -2.02 18.59
CA ARG A 14 -9.05 -2.72 18.98
C ARG A 14 -9.79 -3.32 17.79
N LEU A 15 -9.91 -2.59 16.67
CA LEU A 15 -10.58 -3.09 15.46
C LEU A 15 -9.81 -4.30 14.90
N PHE A 16 -8.49 -4.21 14.83
CA PHE A 16 -7.64 -5.32 14.39
C PHE A 16 -7.78 -6.54 15.31
N GLU A 17 -7.67 -6.39 16.64
CA GLU A 17 -7.78 -7.48 17.62
C GLU A 17 -9.13 -8.22 17.52
N VAL A 18 -10.22 -7.49 17.36
CA VAL A 18 -11.57 -8.06 17.21
C VAL A 18 -11.67 -8.83 15.89
N ALA A 19 -11.26 -8.24 14.78
CA ALA A 19 -11.33 -8.86 13.47
C ALA A 19 -10.45 -10.13 13.39
N ASP A 20 -9.23 -10.08 13.95
CA ASP A 20 -8.32 -11.23 14.00
C ASP A 20 -8.88 -12.36 14.86
N ALA A 21 -9.44 -12.07 16.04
CA ALA A 21 -10.07 -13.04 16.91
C ALA A 21 -11.30 -13.74 16.28
N GLU A 22 -11.99 -13.07 15.36
CA GLU A 22 -13.12 -13.63 14.62
C GLU A 22 -12.71 -14.34 13.32
N GLY A 23 -11.41 -14.38 13.00
CA GLY A 23 -10.87 -15.05 11.82
C GLY A 23 -11.03 -14.26 10.52
N GLU A 24 -11.30 -12.96 10.62
CA GLU A 24 -11.46 -12.04 9.48
C GLU A 24 -10.43 -10.89 9.56
N PRO A 25 -9.11 -11.19 9.56
CA PRO A 25 -8.05 -10.27 9.96
C PRO A 25 -7.88 -9.04 9.07
N LEU A 26 -8.59 -8.94 7.96
CA LEU A 26 -8.59 -7.76 7.07
C LEU A 26 -9.89 -6.95 7.15
N ARG A 27 -10.91 -7.39 7.92
CA ARG A 27 -12.20 -6.69 8.03
C ARG A 27 -12.09 -5.30 8.64
N TRP A 28 -11.14 -5.10 9.55
CA TRP A 28 -10.92 -3.83 10.25
C TRP A 28 -10.63 -2.65 9.32
N PHE A 29 -10.15 -2.90 8.08
CA PHE A 29 -9.98 -1.84 7.09
C PHE A 29 -11.33 -1.23 6.69
N GLU A 30 -12.33 -2.07 6.40
CA GLU A 30 -13.68 -1.59 6.09
C GLU A 30 -14.29 -0.85 7.27
N GLU A 31 -14.22 -1.43 8.47
CA GLU A 31 -14.76 -0.85 9.69
C GLU A 31 -14.14 0.53 10.01
N LEU A 32 -12.82 0.69 9.75
CA LEU A 32 -12.18 1.98 9.96
C LEU A 32 -12.71 3.05 9.00
N TYR A 33 -12.82 2.73 7.70
CA TYR A 33 -13.33 3.70 6.72
C TYR A 33 -14.80 4.03 6.94
N GLU A 34 -15.62 3.08 7.41
CA GLU A 34 -17.00 3.33 7.82
C GLU A 34 -17.08 4.30 9.02
N ILE A 35 -16.25 4.05 10.06
CA ILE A 35 -16.19 4.89 11.26
C ILE A 35 -15.65 6.29 10.92
N ALA A 36 -14.69 6.39 10.03
CA ALA A 36 -14.12 7.66 9.60
C ALA A 36 -15.14 8.59 8.92
N ASP A 37 -16.21 8.04 8.37
CA ASP A 37 -17.36 8.77 7.80
C ASP A 37 -16.94 10.00 6.95
N ARG A 38 -16.00 9.80 6.03
CA ARG A 38 -15.41 10.83 5.16
C ARG A 38 -14.54 11.88 5.86
N ASN A 39 -14.13 11.63 7.11
CA ASN A 39 -13.16 12.48 7.80
C ASN A 39 -11.74 11.90 7.66
N PRO A 40 -10.83 12.48 6.84
CA PRO A 40 -9.50 11.95 6.64
C PRO A 40 -8.61 12.00 7.89
N GLU A 41 -8.92 12.84 8.89
CA GLU A 41 -8.19 12.90 10.17
C GLU A 41 -8.37 11.61 11.00
N GLU A 42 -9.44 10.86 10.73
CA GLU A 42 -9.73 9.56 11.36
C GLU A 42 -9.03 8.37 10.68
N VAL A 43 -8.34 8.60 9.54
CA VAL A 43 -7.58 7.60 8.79
C VAL A 43 -6.09 7.84 8.97
N PRO A 44 -5.39 7.09 9.83
CA PRO A 44 -4.01 7.40 10.25
C PRO A 44 -2.95 7.42 9.15
N TRP A 45 -3.25 6.80 8.01
CA TRP A 45 -2.36 6.77 6.84
C TRP A 45 -2.76 7.74 5.73
N ALA A 46 -3.87 8.48 5.90
CA ALA A 46 -4.31 9.48 4.93
C ALA A 46 -3.35 10.67 4.90
N ARG A 47 -2.55 10.76 3.85
CA ARG A 47 -1.62 11.87 3.65
C ARG A 47 -2.29 13.06 2.96
N MET A 48 -3.38 12.83 2.21
CA MET A 48 -4.06 13.81 1.34
C MET A 48 -3.14 14.39 0.27
N GLU A 49 -2.08 13.69 -0.04
CA GLU A 49 -1.08 13.99 -1.06
C GLU A 49 -0.38 12.69 -1.50
N PRO A 50 0.17 12.62 -2.72
CA PRO A 50 0.87 11.43 -3.18
C PRO A 50 2.13 11.18 -2.34
N HIS A 51 2.49 9.90 -2.20
CA HIS A 51 3.67 9.52 -1.43
C HIS A 51 4.96 10.06 -2.07
N PRO A 52 5.75 10.90 -1.39
CA PRO A 52 6.86 11.63 -2.01
C PRO A 52 7.93 10.70 -2.59
N LYS A 53 8.17 9.54 -1.98
CA LYS A 53 9.14 8.58 -2.50
C LYS A 53 8.67 7.83 -3.74
N MET A 54 7.36 7.65 -3.93
CA MET A 54 6.80 7.18 -5.19
C MET A 54 6.99 8.23 -6.28
N VAL A 55 6.66 9.48 -5.99
CA VAL A 55 6.85 10.61 -6.92
C VAL A 55 8.32 10.72 -7.35
N GLU A 56 9.25 10.68 -6.40
CA GLU A 56 10.70 10.74 -6.65
C GLU A 56 11.17 9.57 -7.51
N TRP A 57 10.68 8.34 -7.23
CA TRP A 57 11.06 7.15 -7.98
C TRP A 57 10.55 7.21 -9.43
N ILE A 58 9.29 7.55 -9.65
CA ILE A 58 8.70 7.72 -11.00
C ILE A 58 9.45 8.80 -11.78
N ALA A 59 9.72 9.97 -11.17
CA ALA A 59 10.46 11.04 -11.82
C ALA A 59 11.90 10.63 -12.20
N SER A 60 12.52 9.74 -11.44
CA SER A 60 13.85 9.21 -11.70
C SER A 60 13.88 8.08 -12.74
N ASN A 61 12.71 7.55 -13.12
CA ASN A 61 12.56 6.43 -14.07
C ASN A 61 11.56 6.81 -15.19
N PRO A 62 11.87 7.82 -16.04
CA PRO A 62 10.92 8.38 -17.00
C PRO A 62 10.50 7.39 -18.13
N ASP A 63 11.24 6.31 -18.30
CA ASP A 63 10.91 5.24 -19.26
C ASP A 63 9.82 4.30 -18.74
N VAL A 64 9.50 4.34 -17.44
CA VAL A 64 8.41 3.58 -16.85
C VAL A 64 7.10 4.29 -17.12
N GLN A 65 6.27 3.72 -17.97
CA GLN A 65 5.01 4.28 -18.44
C GLN A 65 4.00 3.15 -18.66
N GLY A 66 2.78 3.48 -19.04
CA GLY A 66 1.74 2.54 -19.41
C GLY A 66 0.73 2.28 -18.30
N ARG A 67 0.41 1.03 -18.02
CA ARG A 67 -0.65 0.64 -17.07
C ARG A 67 -0.09 0.49 -15.66
N ALA A 68 -0.63 1.26 -14.72
CA ALA A 68 -0.27 1.20 -13.32
C ALA A 68 -1.36 0.53 -12.49
N LEU A 69 -0.94 -0.31 -11.52
CA LEU A 69 -1.81 -0.82 -10.48
C LEU A 69 -1.38 -0.26 -9.13
N VAL A 70 -2.29 0.41 -8.43
CA VAL A 70 -2.09 0.85 -7.04
C VAL A 70 -2.80 -0.10 -6.10
N VAL A 71 -2.02 -0.77 -5.26
CA VAL A 71 -2.47 -1.81 -4.33
C VAL A 71 -2.85 -1.16 -2.99
N GLY A 72 -4.09 -1.40 -2.51
CA GLY A 72 -4.58 -0.80 -1.27
C GLY A 72 -4.56 0.73 -1.35
N CYS A 73 -5.29 1.29 -2.32
CA CYS A 73 -5.16 2.70 -2.72
C CYS A 73 -5.64 3.71 -1.68
N GLY A 74 -6.28 3.26 -0.59
CA GLY A 74 -6.77 4.14 0.47
C GLY A 74 -7.69 5.23 -0.08
N LEU A 75 -7.30 6.48 0.10
CA LEU A 75 -8.10 7.65 -0.35
C LEU A 75 -7.78 8.11 -1.78
N GLY A 76 -6.92 7.39 -2.52
CA GLY A 76 -6.71 7.56 -3.97
C GLY A 76 -5.65 8.57 -4.38
N ASP A 77 -4.98 9.25 -3.46
CA ASP A 77 -4.06 10.33 -3.77
C ASP A 77 -2.87 9.89 -4.67
N ASP A 78 -2.30 8.70 -4.42
CA ASP A 78 -1.24 8.11 -5.24
C ASP A 78 -1.75 7.78 -6.66
N ALA A 79 -2.94 7.20 -6.75
CA ALA A 79 -3.55 6.82 -8.02
C ALA A 79 -3.89 8.03 -8.90
N GLU A 80 -4.45 9.07 -8.31
CA GLU A 80 -4.76 10.32 -9.00
C GLU A 80 -3.51 11.03 -9.51
N TRP A 81 -2.45 11.05 -8.69
CA TRP A 81 -1.19 11.62 -9.12
C TRP A 81 -0.60 10.85 -10.32
N LEU A 82 -0.57 9.52 -10.26
CA LEU A 82 -0.09 8.68 -11.37
C LEU A 82 -0.90 8.93 -12.66
N SER A 83 -2.22 9.04 -12.55
CA SER A 83 -3.09 9.37 -13.67
C SER A 83 -2.76 10.76 -14.24
N SER A 84 -2.49 11.73 -13.37
CA SER A 84 -2.13 13.11 -13.79
C SER A 84 -0.82 13.21 -14.55
N VAL A 85 0.11 12.27 -14.34
CA VAL A 85 1.40 12.20 -15.04
C VAL A 85 1.39 11.22 -16.22
N GLY A 86 0.22 10.68 -16.58
CA GLY A 86 0.01 9.98 -17.86
C GLY A 86 -0.08 8.46 -17.80
N PHE A 87 -0.14 7.85 -16.59
CA PHE A 87 -0.42 6.41 -16.48
C PHE A 87 -1.91 6.10 -16.72
N ASP A 88 -2.19 4.93 -17.29
CA ASP A 88 -3.51 4.28 -17.28
C ASP A 88 -3.65 3.51 -15.96
N VAL A 89 -4.40 4.06 -15.01
CA VAL A 89 -4.38 3.62 -13.62
C VAL A 89 -5.59 2.80 -13.25
N THR A 90 -5.35 1.58 -12.77
CA THR A 90 -6.28 0.82 -11.95
C THR A 90 -5.84 0.93 -10.49
N ALA A 91 -6.76 1.23 -9.60
CA ALA A 91 -6.51 1.31 -8.16
C ALA A 91 -7.53 0.47 -7.40
N PHE A 92 -7.08 -0.32 -6.44
CA PHE A 92 -8.00 -1.12 -5.66
C PHE A 92 -7.73 -1.05 -4.16
N ASP A 93 -8.79 -1.28 -3.42
CA ASP A 93 -8.73 -1.47 -1.97
C ASP A 93 -9.67 -2.62 -1.60
N ILE A 94 -9.39 -3.29 -0.48
CA ILE A 94 -10.29 -4.32 0.06
C ILE A 94 -11.56 -3.67 0.65
N SER A 95 -11.44 -2.42 1.11
CA SER A 95 -12.54 -1.65 1.65
C SER A 95 -13.42 -1.05 0.55
N ARG A 96 -14.71 -1.40 0.58
CA ARG A 96 -15.74 -0.78 -0.27
C ARG A 96 -15.89 0.71 0.06
N SER A 97 -15.90 1.04 1.35
CA SER A 97 -16.06 2.42 1.84
C SER A 97 -14.92 3.33 1.38
N SER A 98 -13.68 2.82 1.35
CA SER A 98 -12.52 3.50 0.77
C SER A 98 -12.75 3.81 -0.72
N ILE A 99 -13.14 2.82 -1.52
CA ILE A 99 -13.37 2.98 -2.96
C ILE A 99 -14.54 3.93 -3.26
N GLU A 100 -15.61 3.87 -2.49
CA GLU A 100 -16.73 4.82 -2.62
C GLU A 100 -16.25 6.24 -2.29
N TRP A 101 -15.44 6.39 -1.27
CA TRP A 101 -14.84 7.68 -0.91
C TRP A 101 -13.92 8.23 -1.99
N CYS A 102 -13.08 7.40 -2.62
CA CYS A 102 -12.27 7.82 -3.77
C CYS A 102 -13.15 8.39 -4.90
N ARG A 103 -14.23 7.69 -5.27
CA ARG A 103 -15.15 8.14 -6.32
C ARG A 103 -15.88 9.44 -5.98
N GLU A 104 -16.18 9.65 -4.70
CA GLU A 104 -16.78 10.91 -4.23
C GLU A 104 -15.76 12.06 -4.24
N ARG A 105 -14.50 11.79 -3.87
CA ARG A 105 -13.42 12.80 -3.92
C ARG A 105 -13.04 13.20 -5.34
N PHE A 106 -13.10 12.25 -6.27
CA PHE A 106 -12.61 12.41 -7.64
C PHE A 106 -13.67 12.01 -8.68
N PRO A 107 -14.80 12.74 -8.75
CA PRO A 107 -15.94 12.31 -9.58
C PRO A 107 -15.65 12.32 -11.08
N ASP A 108 -14.66 13.10 -11.54
CA ASP A 108 -14.24 13.21 -12.93
C ASP A 108 -12.94 12.44 -13.23
N SER A 109 -12.51 11.59 -12.31
CA SER A 109 -11.27 10.81 -12.45
C SER A 109 -11.31 9.80 -13.59
N SER A 110 -10.19 9.62 -14.27
CA SER A 110 -9.96 8.53 -15.21
C SER A 110 -9.44 7.24 -14.55
N VAL A 111 -9.15 7.26 -13.25
CA VAL A 111 -8.69 6.09 -12.50
C VAL A 111 -9.81 5.05 -12.38
N GLU A 112 -9.49 3.80 -12.72
CA GLU A 112 -10.41 2.68 -12.52
C GLU A 112 -10.34 2.19 -11.06
N TYR A 113 -11.24 2.68 -10.21
CA TYR A 113 -11.35 2.27 -8.81
C TYR A 113 -12.13 0.98 -8.64
N ARG A 114 -11.54 -0.04 -8.00
CA ARG A 114 -12.11 -1.38 -7.81
C ARG A 114 -12.05 -1.83 -6.35
N VAL A 115 -13.09 -2.52 -5.89
CA VAL A 115 -13.00 -3.31 -4.65
C VAL A 115 -12.41 -4.66 -5.02
N ALA A 116 -11.26 -4.99 -4.43
CA ALA A 116 -10.59 -6.27 -4.68
C ALA A 116 -9.71 -6.66 -3.47
N ASP A 117 -9.38 -7.95 -3.40
CA ASP A 117 -8.52 -8.51 -2.37
C ASP A 117 -7.17 -8.92 -2.98
N LEU A 118 -6.07 -8.43 -2.41
CA LEU A 118 -4.71 -8.81 -2.83
C LEU A 118 -4.43 -10.30 -2.63
N LEU A 119 -5.11 -10.96 -1.68
CA LEU A 119 -4.98 -12.40 -1.46
C LEU A 119 -5.61 -13.22 -2.59
N ALA A 120 -6.58 -12.65 -3.32
CA ALA A 120 -7.28 -13.27 -4.44
C ALA A 120 -7.58 -12.24 -5.54
N PRO A 121 -6.55 -11.65 -6.19
CA PRO A 121 -6.76 -10.61 -7.18
C PRO A 121 -7.52 -11.16 -8.40
N PRO A 122 -8.29 -10.29 -9.11
CA PRO A 122 -9.01 -10.66 -10.32
C PRO A 122 -8.08 -11.34 -11.34
N SER A 123 -8.50 -12.47 -11.87
CA SER A 123 -7.70 -13.29 -12.80
C SER A 123 -7.32 -12.56 -14.09
N GLU A 124 -8.17 -11.62 -14.53
CA GLU A 124 -7.95 -10.76 -15.69
C GLU A 124 -6.82 -9.75 -15.52
N TRP A 125 -6.34 -9.52 -14.29
CA TRP A 125 -5.22 -8.63 -14.02
C TRP A 125 -3.86 -9.29 -14.22
N LYS A 126 -3.84 -10.61 -14.37
CA LYS A 126 -2.58 -11.35 -14.51
C LYS A 126 -1.78 -10.92 -15.74
N GLY A 127 -0.56 -10.46 -15.51
CA GLY A 127 0.35 -10.02 -16.57
C GLY A 127 -0.03 -8.71 -17.24
N CYS A 128 -0.84 -7.85 -16.58
CA CYS A 128 -1.45 -6.70 -17.22
C CYS A 128 -0.78 -5.36 -16.94
N PHE A 129 0.02 -5.23 -15.88
CA PHE A 129 0.49 -3.93 -15.42
C PHE A 129 1.99 -3.73 -15.66
N ASP A 130 2.34 -2.57 -16.22
CA ASP A 130 3.71 -2.16 -16.46
C ASP A 130 4.39 -1.66 -15.19
N ILE A 131 3.58 -1.24 -14.20
CA ILE A 131 4.04 -1.01 -12.84
C ILE A 131 2.95 -1.41 -11.83
N VAL A 132 3.36 -2.12 -10.79
CA VAL A 132 2.56 -2.43 -9.60
C VAL A 132 3.19 -1.70 -8.40
N ILE A 133 2.39 -0.91 -7.69
CA ILE A 133 2.83 -0.07 -6.58
C ILE A 133 2.17 -0.55 -5.30
N GLU A 134 3.00 -0.94 -4.34
CA GLU A 134 2.63 -1.36 -3.00
C GLU A 134 3.27 -0.40 -2.00
N ILE A 135 2.44 0.30 -1.22
CA ILE A 135 2.91 1.24 -0.20
C ILE A 135 2.26 0.88 1.14
N HIS A 136 3.04 0.29 2.04
CA HIS A 136 2.64 -0.14 3.39
C HIS A 136 1.57 -1.26 3.46
N ILE A 137 1.11 -1.84 2.35
CA ILE A 137 0.02 -2.84 2.35
C ILE A 137 0.49 -4.18 2.89
N LEU A 138 1.64 -4.69 2.42
CA LEU A 138 2.19 -5.95 2.95
C LEU A 138 2.46 -5.88 4.46
N GLN A 139 2.75 -4.70 4.98
CA GLN A 139 2.96 -4.44 6.40
C GLN A 139 1.69 -4.38 7.24
N ALA A 140 0.54 -4.24 6.58
CA ALA A 140 -0.76 -4.20 7.22
C ALA A 140 -1.50 -5.55 7.19
N ILE A 141 -0.96 -6.51 6.43
CA ILE A 141 -1.46 -7.89 6.34
C ILE A 141 -0.75 -8.76 7.40
N PRO A 142 -1.49 -9.55 8.22
CA PRO A 142 -0.90 -10.47 9.18
C PRO A 142 0.08 -11.46 8.56
N GLU A 143 1.11 -11.83 9.32
CA GLU A 143 2.23 -12.64 8.83
C GLU A 143 1.79 -13.97 8.22
N ASN A 144 0.80 -14.63 8.82
CA ASN A 144 0.29 -15.95 8.39
C ASN A 144 -0.39 -15.95 7.02
N ILE A 145 -0.81 -14.79 6.50
CA ILE A 145 -1.44 -14.65 5.17
C ILE A 145 -0.71 -13.66 4.26
N ARG A 146 0.27 -12.91 4.79
CA ARG A 146 1.06 -11.92 4.05
C ARG A 146 1.80 -12.50 2.86
N ASP A 147 2.36 -13.69 3.01
CA ASP A 147 3.09 -14.38 1.95
C ASP A 147 2.22 -14.60 0.71
N GLN A 148 0.94 -14.95 0.88
CA GLN A 148 -0.01 -15.10 -0.23
C GLN A 148 -0.22 -13.77 -0.98
N GLY A 149 -0.37 -12.67 -0.25
CA GLY A 149 -0.47 -11.34 -0.87
C GLY A 149 0.79 -10.95 -1.64
N ALA A 150 1.96 -11.19 -1.05
CA ALA A 150 3.24 -10.89 -1.69
C ALA A 150 3.47 -11.74 -2.95
N ASP A 151 3.14 -13.04 -2.92
CA ASP A 151 3.29 -13.97 -4.06
C ASP A 151 2.38 -13.59 -5.25
N ASN A 152 1.29 -12.89 -5.02
CA ASN A 152 0.41 -12.40 -6.07
C ASN A 152 1.00 -11.21 -6.84
N LEU A 153 1.76 -10.32 -6.19
CA LEU A 153 2.27 -9.09 -6.81
C LEU A 153 3.06 -9.34 -8.12
N PRO A 154 4.05 -10.26 -8.17
CA PRO A 154 4.77 -10.56 -9.41
C PRO A 154 3.88 -11.09 -10.53
N THR A 155 2.76 -11.75 -10.19
CA THR A 155 1.87 -12.33 -11.19
C THR A 155 1.08 -11.28 -11.98
N LEU A 156 0.91 -10.08 -11.41
CA LEU A 156 0.17 -8.96 -11.99
C LEU A 156 1.00 -8.19 -13.03
N LEU A 157 2.34 -8.29 -12.95
CA LEU A 157 3.26 -7.58 -13.84
C LEU A 157 3.19 -8.08 -15.28
N SER A 158 3.17 -7.15 -16.23
CA SER A 158 3.43 -7.42 -17.65
C SER A 158 4.89 -7.89 -17.84
N PRO A 159 5.24 -8.44 -19.00
CA PRO A 159 6.66 -8.64 -19.35
C PRO A 159 7.41 -7.30 -19.23
N ASP A 160 8.58 -7.31 -18.56
CA ASP A 160 9.38 -6.12 -18.25
C ASP A 160 8.71 -5.11 -17.29
N GLY A 161 7.58 -5.47 -16.67
CA GLY A 161 6.88 -4.64 -15.69
C GLY A 161 7.65 -4.49 -14.36
N TYR A 162 7.41 -3.41 -13.65
CA TYR A 162 8.09 -3.04 -12.40
C TYR A 162 7.20 -3.27 -11.19
N LEU A 163 7.77 -3.81 -10.11
CA LEU A 163 7.19 -3.80 -8.78
C LEU A 163 7.90 -2.75 -7.94
N LEU A 164 7.17 -1.77 -7.42
CA LEU A 164 7.66 -0.75 -6.49
C LEU A 164 7.03 -0.98 -5.13
N CYS A 165 7.85 -1.24 -4.12
CA CYS A 165 7.43 -1.40 -2.73
C CYS A 165 8.04 -0.31 -1.85
N ILE A 166 7.21 0.32 -1.00
CA ILE A 166 7.63 1.33 -0.04
C ILE A 166 7.07 0.96 1.34
N GLY A 167 7.93 0.94 2.35
CA GLY A 167 7.47 0.55 3.67
C GLY A 167 8.48 0.79 4.79
N ARG A 168 8.12 0.35 6.01
CA ARG A 168 8.98 0.35 7.18
C ARG A 168 9.95 -0.82 7.14
N LEU A 169 11.21 -0.57 7.46
CA LEU A 169 12.24 -1.59 7.50
C LEU A 169 12.37 -2.16 8.93
N PHE A 170 12.45 -3.49 9.03
CA PHE A 170 12.75 -4.17 10.27
C PHE A 170 14.16 -3.81 10.75
N GLY A 171 14.31 -3.61 12.07
CA GLY A 171 15.58 -3.20 12.68
C GLY A 171 15.65 -1.69 12.94
N SER A 172 14.53 -0.94 12.77
CA SER A 172 14.40 0.41 13.30
C SER A 172 14.63 0.43 14.83
N LEU A 173 14.98 1.59 15.37
CA LEU A 173 15.26 1.76 16.81
C LEU A 173 14.01 1.64 17.71
N LEU A 174 12.84 1.50 17.11
CA LEU A 174 11.60 1.29 17.84
C LEU A 174 11.40 -0.20 18.14
N PRO A 175 10.83 -0.55 19.32
CA PRO A 175 10.43 -1.92 19.60
C PRO A 175 9.40 -2.41 18.59
N ASP A 176 9.36 -3.74 18.38
CA ASP A 176 8.34 -4.37 17.56
C ASP A 176 6.95 -4.06 18.13
N GLU A 177 6.08 -3.50 17.30
CA GLU A 177 4.72 -3.21 17.70
C GLU A 177 3.84 -4.46 17.54
N PRO A 178 2.93 -4.73 18.49
CA PRO A 178 2.03 -5.88 18.42
C PRO A 178 0.96 -5.74 17.32
N SER A 179 0.86 -4.58 16.68
CA SER A 179 -0.16 -4.23 15.69
C SER A 179 0.46 -3.73 14.38
N PRO A 180 -0.32 -3.78 13.27
CA PRO A 180 0.14 -3.19 12.00
C PRO A 180 0.40 -1.67 12.13
N PRO A 181 1.30 -1.14 11.28
CA PRO A 181 2.05 -1.83 10.24
C PRO A 181 3.34 -2.50 10.78
N TRP A 182 3.51 -3.81 10.51
CA TRP A 182 4.69 -4.55 10.92
C TRP A 182 5.87 -4.31 9.98
N PRO A 183 7.04 -3.91 10.48
CA PRO A 183 8.21 -3.68 9.62
C PRO A 183 8.65 -4.97 8.91
N LEU A 184 9.09 -4.85 7.66
CA LEU A 184 9.58 -5.97 6.86
C LEU A 184 11.10 -5.99 6.80
N SER A 185 11.70 -7.18 6.86
CA SER A 185 13.14 -7.29 6.68
C SER A 185 13.50 -7.26 5.18
N ARG A 186 14.67 -6.72 4.88
CA ARG A 186 15.22 -6.75 3.52
C ARG A 186 15.33 -8.18 2.98
N THR A 187 15.76 -9.11 3.83
CA THR A 187 15.90 -10.52 3.46
C THR A 187 14.57 -11.15 3.09
N TRP A 188 13.49 -10.83 3.81
CA TRP A 188 12.15 -11.31 3.48
C TRP A 188 11.70 -10.77 2.12
N LEU A 189 11.85 -9.46 1.88
CA LEU A 189 11.49 -8.82 0.61
C LEU A 189 12.26 -9.43 -0.57
N GLU A 190 13.59 -9.55 -0.45
CA GLU A 190 14.44 -10.13 -1.50
C GLU A 190 14.11 -11.61 -1.73
N GLY A 191 13.78 -12.37 -0.68
CA GLY A 191 13.36 -13.75 -0.80
C GLY A 191 11.99 -13.94 -1.43
N ARG A 192 11.03 -13.04 -1.14
CA ARG A 192 9.68 -13.08 -1.73
C ARG A 192 9.69 -12.76 -3.23
N PHE A 193 10.55 -11.85 -3.64
CA PHE A 193 10.63 -11.36 -5.02
C PHE A 193 11.87 -11.87 -5.76
N ASP A 194 12.42 -13.03 -5.38
CA ASP A 194 13.58 -13.64 -6.01
C ASP A 194 13.34 -14.07 -7.47
N CYS A 195 12.06 -14.26 -7.84
CA CYS A 195 11.64 -14.50 -9.23
C CYS A 195 11.74 -13.25 -10.12
N LEU A 196 11.98 -12.07 -9.54
CA LEU A 196 12.15 -10.80 -10.24
C LEU A 196 13.61 -10.34 -10.18
N ARG A 197 14.03 -9.55 -11.16
CA ARG A 197 15.36 -8.91 -11.18
C ARG A 197 15.38 -7.66 -10.30
N PRO A 198 16.24 -7.55 -9.29
CA PRO A 198 16.32 -6.35 -8.46
C PRO A 198 16.79 -5.14 -9.28
N VAL A 199 16.13 -4.00 -9.08
CA VAL A 199 16.45 -2.70 -9.70
C VAL A 199 17.11 -1.77 -8.69
N GLY A 200 16.60 -1.73 -7.45
CA GLY A 200 17.18 -0.89 -6.41
C GLY A 200 16.59 -1.14 -5.04
N PHE A 201 17.35 -0.79 -4.01
CA PHE A 201 16.92 -0.80 -2.63
C PHE A 201 17.56 0.40 -1.90
N THR A 202 16.73 1.38 -1.52
CA THR A 202 17.17 2.59 -0.82
C THR A 202 16.52 2.64 0.55
N ARG A 203 17.30 3.03 1.57
CA ARG A 203 16.81 3.29 2.92
C ARG A 203 16.66 4.78 3.13
N PHE A 204 15.65 5.15 3.89
CA PHE A 204 15.41 6.54 4.27
C PHE A 204 14.72 6.64 5.63
N VAL A 205 14.71 7.82 6.20
CA VAL A 205 13.90 8.20 7.36
C VAL A 205 13.12 9.44 7.00
N ASP A 206 11.94 9.60 7.56
CA ASP A 206 11.17 10.84 7.47
C ASP A 206 11.53 11.75 8.63
N ASP A 207 11.54 13.05 8.40
CA ASP A 207 11.85 14.05 9.44
C ASP A 207 10.89 13.96 10.63
N ASP A 208 9.62 13.65 10.37
CA ASP A 208 8.57 13.49 11.39
C ASP A 208 8.71 12.18 12.21
N SER A 209 9.50 11.23 11.74
CA SER A 209 9.68 9.93 12.37
C SER A 209 11.12 9.43 12.25
N PRO A 210 12.11 10.13 12.80
CA PRO A 210 13.54 9.85 12.59
C PRO A 210 14.03 8.53 13.19
N LEU A 211 13.23 7.88 14.04
CA LEU A 211 13.53 6.56 14.61
C LEU A 211 13.00 5.39 13.76
N VAL A 212 12.19 5.68 12.73
CA VAL A 212 11.59 4.68 11.85
C VAL A 212 12.36 4.63 10.55
N GLU A 213 13.21 3.63 10.37
CA GLU A 213 13.85 3.37 9.09
C GLU A 213 12.83 2.80 8.10
N ARG A 214 12.86 3.30 6.87
CA ARG A 214 11.97 2.90 5.77
C ARG A 214 12.78 2.48 4.54
N TYR A 215 12.11 1.87 3.59
CA TYR A 215 12.72 1.46 2.32
C TYR A 215 11.88 1.91 1.12
N VAL A 216 12.57 2.13 0.01
CA VAL A 216 12.05 2.07 -1.35
C VAL A 216 12.77 0.94 -2.04
N ALA A 217 12.05 -0.04 -2.51
CA ALA A 217 12.62 -1.19 -3.21
C ALA A 217 11.89 -1.42 -4.51
N ALA A 218 12.65 -1.74 -5.57
CA ALA A 218 12.07 -1.97 -6.88
C ALA A 218 12.68 -3.21 -7.53
N TRP A 219 11.83 -3.93 -8.23
CA TRP A 219 12.17 -5.09 -9.05
C TRP A 219 11.55 -4.96 -10.44
N CYS A 220 12.08 -5.70 -11.39
CA CYS A 220 11.56 -5.82 -12.75
C CYS A 220 11.36 -7.30 -13.08
N ARG A 221 10.28 -7.60 -13.78
CA ARG A 221 9.97 -8.96 -14.25
C ARG A 221 10.88 -9.41 -15.37
#